data_51b6ccd11127110a393e648ed3c75baa
#
_entry.id   51b6ccd11127110a393e648ed3c75baa
#
_cell.length_a   1.000
_cell.length_b   1.000
_cell.length_c   1.000
_cell.angle_alpha   90.00
_cell.angle_beta   90.00
_cell.angle_gamma   90.00
#
_symmetry.space_group_name_H-M   'P 1'
#
loop_
_entity.id
_entity.type
_entity.pdbx_description
1 polymer ?
#
loop_
_entity_poly.entity_id
_entity_poly.type
_entity_poly.pdbx_seq_one_letter_code
_entity_poly.pdbx_strand_id
1 'polypeptide(L)'
;MRHDENIQLILTIVLSVQSVQRTISRCFAALRQLRQIRRSVPRDSDTFQSLIISLVISRLDYGNAVLVGLPVYLVSRLQSVLNAAARLIYHMTSADHITDVLVSLHWLRVPQRIEYKIAVLTYRALHGSALRYLGPLVPVADLPGRRALRSAGTSRLSVPSVRFSTVGSRAFPVAGPQIWNALPQETTSAQSLSLFRQRLKSHLFRQSYPDLDI
;
A
#
# COMPACT_ATOMS: atom_id res chain seq x y z
N MET A 1 -19.93 -28.22 1.62
CA MET A 1 -19.49 -27.08 2.47
C MET A 1 -17.98 -26.85 2.45
N ARG A 2 -17.09 -27.77 2.89
CA ARG A 2 -15.62 -27.51 2.86
C ARG A 2 -15.02 -27.39 1.45
N HIS A 3 -15.59 -28.08 0.47
CA HIS A 3 -15.09 -28.10 -0.91
C HIS A 3 -15.39 -26.78 -1.64
N ASP A 4 -16.56 -26.21 -1.42
CA ASP A 4 -17.00 -24.95 -2.03
C ASP A 4 -16.22 -23.75 -1.47
N GLU A 5 -15.89 -23.74 -0.16
CA GLU A 5 -15.07 -22.70 0.46
C GLU A 5 -13.64 -22.70 -0.10
N ASN A 6 -13.04 -23.88 -0.33
CA ASN A 6 -11.72 -23.98 -0.93
C ASN A 6 -11.71 -23.52 -2.40
N ILE A 7 -12.76 -23.82 -3.17
CA ILE A 7 -12.89 -23.37 -4.55
C ILE A 7 -13.05 -21.85 -4.62
N GLN A 8 -13.88 -21.26 -3.78
CA GLN A 8 -14.04 -19.81 -3.67
C GLN A 8 -12.73 -19.12 -3.30
N LEU A 9 -11.97 -19.73 -2.41
CA LEU A 9 -10.66 -19.26 -1.95
C LEU A 9 -9.64 -19.21 -3.10
N ILE A 10 -9.53 -20.33 -3.83
CA ILE A 10 -8.63 -20.46 -4.98
C ILE A 10 -9.04 -19.45 -6.07
N LEU A 11 -10.31 -19.32 -6.36
CA LEU A 11 -10.84 -18.36 -7.34
C LEU A 11 -10.47 -16.91 -6.95
N THR A 12 -10.61 -16.54 -5.69
CA THR A 12 -10.26 -15.19 -5.21
C THR A 12 -8.77 -14.91 -5.37
N ILE A 13 -7.91 -15.88 -5.07
CA ILE A 13 -6.45 -15.74 -5.25
C ILE A 13 -6.11 -15.62 -6.74
N VAL A 14 -6.66 -16.50 -7.58
CA VAL A 14 -6.39 -16.52 -9.03
C VAL A 14 -6.86 -15.21 -9.66
N LEU A 15 -8.05 -14.73 -9.32
CA LEU A 15 -8.58 -13.46 -9.82
C LEU A 15 -7.72 -12.26 -9.38
N SER A 16 -7.24 -12.27 -8.13
CA SER A 16 -6.34 -11.20 -7.66
C SER A 16 -5.00 -11.21 -8.40
N VAL A 17 -4.40 -12.38 -8.63
CA VAL A 17 -3.16 -12.53 -9.39
C VAL A 17 -3.33 -12.06 -10.84
N GLN A 18 -4.41 -12.48 -11.50
CA GLN A 18 -4.71 -12.06 -12.88
C GLN A 18 -4.96 -10.55 -12.98
N SER A 19 -5.66 -9.97 -12.02
CA SER A 19 -5.91 -8.53 -11.96
C SER A 19 -4.59 -7.75 -11.83
N VAL A 20 -3.69 -8.19 -10.96
CA VAL A 20 -2.35 -7.59 -10.80
C VAL A 20 -1.54 -7.70 -12.09
N GLN A 21 -1.53 -8.87 -12.74
CA GLN A 21 -0.81 -9.06 -14.00
C GLN A 21 -1.35 -8.17 -15.12
N ARG A 22 -2.68 -8.01 -15.22
CA ARG A 22 -3.31 -7.08 -16.18
C ARG A 22 -2.92 -5.64 -15.90
N THR A 23 -2.89 -5.24 -14.63
CA THR A 23 -2.46 -3.89 -14.23
C THR A 23 -1.01 -3.64 -14.62
N ILE A 24 -0.09 -4.57 -14.33
CA ILE A 24 1.31 -4.49 -14.72
C ILE A 24 1.45 -4.33 -16.24
N SER A 25 0.76 -5.17 -17.01
CA SER A 25 0.81 -5.14 -18.49
C SER A 25 0.32 -3.79 -19.04
N ARG A 26 -0.79 -3.27 -18.49
CA ARG A 26 -1.33 -1.95 -18.87
C ARG A 26 -0.39 -0.81 -18.52
N CYS A 27 0.25 -0.87 -17.35
CA CYS A 27 1.25 0.13 -16.95
C CYS A 27 2.45 0.12 -17.88
N PHE A 28 3.01 -1.05 -18.23
CA PHE A 28 4.12 -1.13 -19.17
C PHE A 28 3.72 -0.69 -20.59
N ALA A 29 2.47 -0.95 -21.03
CA ALA A 29 1.97 -0.44 -22.30
C ALA A 29 1.93 1.09 -22.32
N ALA A 30 1.40 1.71 -21.24
CA ALA A 30 1.39 3.16 -21.08
C ALA A 30 2.81 3.75 -21.06
N LEU A 31 3.74 3.11 -20.32
CA LEU A 31 5.15 3.56 -20.29
C LEU A 31 5.84 3.50 -21.66
N ARG A 32 5.52 2.49 -22.49
CA ARG A 32 6.03 2.41 -23.88
C ARG A 32 5.52 3.57 -24.72
N GLN A 33 4.24 3.93 -24.62
CA GLN A 33 3.67 5.07 -25.34
C GLN A 33 4.29 6.39 -24.85
N LEU A 34 4.41 6.57 -23.54
CA LEU A 34 5.01 7.76 -22.94
C LEU A 34 6.49 7.91 -23.33
N ARG A 35 7.23 6.81 -23.51
CA ARG A 35 8.62 6.84 -24.00
C ARG A 35 8.75 7.44 -25.40
N GLN A 36 7.77 7.23 -26.28
CA GLN A 36 7.77 7.83 -27.62
C GLN A 36 7.61 9.35 -27.54
N ILE A 37 6.67 9.81 -26.69
CA ILE A 37 6.39 11.23 -26.48
C ILE A 37 7.54 11.93 -25.75
N ARG A 38 8.25 11.20 -24.87
CA ARG A 38 9.33 11.75 -24.03
C ARG A 38 10.42 12.46 -24.82
N ARG A 39 10.69 12.04 -26.06
CA ARG A 39 11.70 12.64 -26.93
C ARG A 39 11.35 14.07 -27.34
N SER A 40 10.07 14.40 -27.36
CA SER A 40 9.52 15.72 -27.77
C SER A 40 9.23 16.64 -26.58
N VAL A 41 9.47 16.18 -25.35
CA VAL A 41 9.15 16.94 -24.13
C VAL A 41 10.44 17.39 -23.45
N PRO A 42 10.56 18.67 -22.99
CA PRO A 42 11.71 19.16 -22.25
C PRO A 42 12.02 18.30 -21.01
N ARG A 43 13.31 18.25 -20.61
CA ARG A 43 13.78 17.40 -19.49
C ARG A 43 13.09 17.77 -18.16
N ASP A 44 12.88 19.03 -17.88
CA ASP A 44 12.37 19.57 -16.62
C ASP A 44 10.85 19.78 -16.65
N SER A 45 10.13 18.97 -17.41
CA SER A 45 8.69 19.14 -17.58
C SER A 45 7.91 18.46 -16.44
N ASP A 46 7.41 19.25 -15.49
CA ASP A 46 6.42 18.83 -14.48
C ASP A 46 5.18 18.20 -15.10
N THR A 47 4.83 18.64 -16.32
CA THR A 47 3.74 18.09 -17.12
C THR A 47 3.97 16.61 -17.43
N PHE A 48 5.20 16.22 -17.79
CA PHE A 48 5.50 14.83 -18.09
C PHE A 48 5.44 13.94 -16.85
N GLN A 49 5.96 14.44 -15.72
CA GLN A 49 5.82 13.77 -14.43
C GLN A 49 4.35 13.58 -14.05
N SER A 50 3.53 14.61 -14.25
CA SER A 50 2.08 14.56 -14.00
C SER A 50 1.37 13.53 -14.89
N LEU A 51 1.77 13.40 -16.16
CA LEU A 51 1.27 12.36 -17.06
C LEU A 51 1.62 10.94 -16.56
N ILE A 52 2.86 10.72 -16.13
CA ILE A 52 3.26 9.42 -15.56
C ILE A 52 2.46 9.12 -14.28
N ILE A 53 2.30 10.09 -13.40
CA ILE A 53 1.51 9.92 -12.18
C ILE A 53 0.06 9.56 -12.51
N SER A 54 -0.57 10.27 -13.43
CA SER A 54 -1.98 10.05 -13.79
C SER A 54 -2.21 8.75 -14.54
N LEU A 55 -1.33 8.35 -15.46
CA LEU A 55 -1.54 7.20 -16.34
C LEU A 55 -0.96 5.90 -15.80
N VAL A 56 0.08 5.96 -14.97
CA VAL A 56 0.79 4.78 -14.47
C VAL A 56 0.61 4.62 -12.97
N ILE A 57 0.98 5.64 -12.18
CA ILE A 57 0.98 5.51 -10.72
C ILE A 57 -0.44 5.40 -10.18
N SER A 58 -1.40 6.15 -10.73
CA SER A 58 -2.81 6.03 -10.33
C SER A 58 -3.36 4.60 -10.54
N ARG A 59 -2.97 3.94 -11.64
CA ARG A 59 -3.34 2.54 -11.91
C ARG A 59 -2.64 1.56 -10.98
N LEU A 60 -1.37 1.83 -10.66
CA LEU A 60 -0.60 1.03 -9.70
C LEU A 60 -1.23 1.12 -8.30
N ASP A 61 -1.70 2.30 -7.90
CA ASP A 61 -2.31 2.55 -6.59
C ASP A 61 -3.78 2.14 -6.51
N TYR A 62 -4.41 1.88 -7.66
CA TYR A 62 -5.79 1.42 -7.70
C TYR A 62 -5.89 0.00 -7.12
N GLY A 63 -6.64 -0.13 -6.06
CA GLY A 63 -6.84 -1.43 -5.42
C GLY A 63 -5.69 -1.90 -4.51
N ASN A 64 -4.71 -1.05 -4.17
CA ASN A 64 -3.62 -1.41 -3.25
C ASN A 64 -4.10 -2.06 -1.94
N ALA A 65 -5.31 -1.70 -1.47
CA ALA A 65 -5.88 -2.28 -0.26
C ALA A 65 -6.14 -3.80 -0.35
N VAL A 66 -6.30 -4.36 -1.55
CA VAL A 66 -6.49 -5.81 -1.77
C VAL A 66 -5.18 -6.53 -2.10
N LEU A 67 -4.05 -5.81 -2.12
CA LEU A 67 -2.73 -6.36 -2.47
C LEU A 67 -1.94 -6.86 -1.25
N VAL A 68 -2.55 -6.86 -0.07
CA VAL A 68 -1.92 -7.41 1.14
C VAL A 68 -1.61 -8.88 0.95
N GLY A 69 -0.43 -9.31 1.41
CA GLY A 69 -0.04 -10.71 1.35
C GLY A 69 0.13 -11.25 -0.07
N LEU A 70 0.36 -10.39 -1.06
CA LEU A 70 0.75 -10.83 -2.40
C LEU A 70 2.06 -11.61 -2.36
N PRO A 71 2.23 -12.64 -3.21
CA PRO A 71 3.51 -13.29 -3.40
C PRO A 71 4.61 -12.29 -3.78
N VAL A 72 5.82 -12.51 -3.25
CA VAL A 72 6.98 -11.61 -3.43
C VAL A 72 7.25 -11.30 -4.90
N TYR A 73 7.12 -12.29 -5.79
CA TYR A 73 7.36 -12.09 -7.22
C TYR A 73 6.39 -11.07 -7.86
N LEU A 74 5.13 -10.98 -7.40
CA LEU A 74 4.17 -9.98 -7.88
C LEU A 74 4.50 -8.59 -7.33
N VAL A 75 4.88 -8.50 -6.08
CA VAL A 75 5.35 -7.25 -5.47
C VAL A 75 6.58 -6.73 -6.23
N SER A 76 7.54 -7.60 -6.54
CA SER A 76 8.73 -7.25 -7.33
C SER A 76 8.37 -6.78 -8.75
N ARG A 77 7.38 -7.39 -9.38
CA ARG A 77 6.89 -6.94 -10.71
C ARG A 77 6.18 -5.59 -10.64
N LEU A 78 5.39 -5.32 -9.60
CA LEU A 78 4.81 -3.99 -9.38
C LEU A 78 5.90 -2.95 -9.12
N GLN A 79 6.93 -3.31 -8.33
CA GLN A 79 8.08 -2.44 -8.08
C GLN A 79 8.85 -2.14 -9.38
N SER A 80 8.97 -3.10 -10.29
CA SER A 80 9.62 -2.86 -11.59
C SER A 80 8.87 -1.84 -12.45
N VAL A 81 7.54 -1.78 -12.37
CA VAL A 81 6.74 -0.72 -13.01
C VAL A 81 7.06 0.64 -12.41
N LEU A 82 7.10 0.74 -11.07
CA LEU A 82 7.43 1.97 -10.36
C LEU A 82 8.83 2.47 -10.75
N ASN A 83 9.80 1.56 -10.77
CA ASN A 83 11.17 1.86 -11.17
C ASN A 83 11.27 2.31 -12.64
N ALA A 84 10.53 1.66 -13.54
CA ALA A 84 10.51 2.04 -14.96
C ALA A 84 9.87 3.43 -15.16
N ALA A 85 8.84 3.77 -14.39
CA ALA A 85 8.23 5.09 -14.39
C ALA A 85 9.23 6.18 -13.93
N ALA A 86 9.93 5.94 -12.82
CA ALA A 86 10.93 6.86 -12.30
C ALA A 86 12.11 7.06 -13.28
N ARG A 87 12.63 5.97 -13.86
CA ARG A 87 13.67 6.06 -14.90
C ARG A 87 13.22 6.87 -16.12
N LEU A 88 11.97 6.74 -16.51
CA LEU A 88 11.43 7.48 -17.65
C LEU A 88 11.34 8.98 -17.37
N ILE A 89 11.03 9.39 -16.14
CA ILE A 89 11.01 10.81 -15.72
C ILE A 89 12.42 11.40 -15.84
N TYR A 90 13.44 10.70 -15.31
CA TYR A 90 14.81 11.21 -15.20
C TYR A 90 15.75 10.81 -16.36
N HIS A 91 15.24 10.22 -17.45
CA HIS A 91 16.04 9.73 -18.58
C HIS A 91 17.17 8.74 -18.19
N MET A 92 16.92 7.92 -17.20
CA MET A 92 17.89 6.96 -16.71
C MET A 92 17.86 5.65 -17.52
N THR A 93 19.00 4.98 -17.54
CA THR A 93 19.16 3.64 -18.09
C THR A 93 18.83 2.54 -17.07
N SER A 94 18.86 1.30 -17.52
CA SER A 94 18.66 0.16 -16.60
C SER A 94 19.84 -0.07 -15.65
N ALA A 95 21.02 0.47 -15.97
CA ALA A 95 22.25 0.33 -15.17
C ALA A 95 22.30 1.34 -13.99
N ASP A 96 21.53 2.41 -14.06
CA ASP A 96 21.59 3.47 -13.06
C ASP A 96 20.88 3.08 -11.76
N HIS A 97 21.43 3.54 -10.63
CA HIS A 97 20.83 3.35 -9.30
C HIS A 97 19.51 4.10 -9.18
N ILE A 98 18.43 3.34 -8.94
CA ILE A 98 17.07 3.86 -8.93
C ILE A 98 16.68 4.48 -7.58
N THR A 99 17.38 4.12 -6.49
CA THR A 99 17.00 4.52 -5.13
C THR A 99 16.96 6.02 -4.97
N ASP A 100 18.00 6.73 -5.40
CA ASP A 100 18.12 8.19 -5.25
C ASP A 100 16.99 8.94 -5.98
N VAL A 101 16.57 8.40 -7.12
CA VAL A 101 15.45 8.95 -7.89
C VAL A 101 14.11 8.71 -7.21
N LEU A 102 13.87 7.53 -6.66
CA LEU A 102 12.66 7.28 -5.91
C LEU A 102 12.58 8.17 -4.66
N VAL A 103 13.72 8.43 -4.04
CA VAL A 103 13.86 9.34 -2.89
C VAL A 103 13.55 10.77 -3.31
N SER A 104 14.15 11.27 -4.40
CA SER A 104 13.91 12.64 -4.90
C SER A 104 12.46 12.86 -5.33
N LEU A 105 11.78 11.83 -5.84
CA LEU A 105 10.36 11.83 -6.15
C LEU A 105 9.46 11.69 -4.90
N HIS A 106 10.04 11.44 -3.74
CA HIS A 106 9.30 11.10 -2.50
C HIS A 106 8.33 9.94 -2.69
N TRP A 107 8.72 8.93 -3.46
CA TRP A 107 7.92 7.76 -3.72
C TRP A 107 8.24 6.63 -2.75
N LEU A 108 7.23 6.13 -2.08
CA LEU A 108 7.31 4.91 -1.29
C LEU A 108 7.49 3.70 -2.21
N ARG A 109 8.21 2.68 -1.73
CA ARG A 109 8.27 1.37 -2.40
C ARG A 109 6.89 0.69 -2.32
N VAL A 110 6.65 -0.29 -3.20
CA VAL A 110 5.33 -0.93 -3.33
C VAL A 110 4.80 -1.52 -2.02
N PRO A 111 5.58 -2.24 -1.20
CA PRO A 111 5.10 -2.73 0.09
C PRO A 111 4.56 -1.60 0.98
N GLN A 112 5.32 -0.52 1.15
CA GLN A 112 4.95 0.62 1.99
C GLN A 112 3.78 1.43 1.40
N ARG A 113 3.59 1.42 0.08
CA ARG A 113 2.39 2.01 -0.55
C ARG A 113 1.13 1.23 -0.18
N ILE A 114 1.22 -0.10 -0.12
CA ILE A 114 0.11 -0.97 0.32
C ILE A 114 -0.20 -0.70 1.79
N GLU A 115 0.81 -0.70 2.64
CA GLU A 115 0.68 -0.40 4.07
C GLU A 115 0.08 0.99 4.31
N TYR A 116 0.57 2.01 3.60
CA TYR A 116 0.04 3.37 3.66
C TYR A 116 -1.46 3.40 3.38
N LYS A 117 -1.89 2.74 2.32
CA LYS A 117 -3.31 2.72 1.91
C LYS A 117 -4.19 2.07 2.96
N ILE A 118 -3.76 0.95 3.51
CA ILE A 118 -4.52 0.20 4.53
C ILE A 118 -4.55 0.99 5.84
N ALA A 119 -3.42 1.52 6.28
CA ALA A 119 -3.36 2.33 7.49
C ALA A 119 -4.28 3.57 7.41
N VAL A 120 -4.33 4.24 6.25
CA VAL A 120 -5.26 5.36 6.02
C VAL A 120 -6.72 4.90 6.07
N LEU A 121 -7.04 3.74 5.49
CA LEU A 121 -8.39 3.18 5.56
C LEU A 121 -8.76 2.79 6.99
N THR A 122 -7.83 2.22 7.75
CA THR A 122 -8.00 1.88 9.17
C THR A 122 -8.26 3.12 10.00
N TYR A 123 -7.48 4.19 9.82
CA TYR A 123 -7.72 5.48 10.47
C TYR A 123 -9.13 5.99 10.18
N ARG A 124 -9.55 5.97 8.91
CA ARG A 124 -10.90 6.40 8.51
C ARG A 124 -12.00 5.55 9.12
N ALA A 125 -11.79 4.23 9.21
CA ALA A 125 -12.76 3.32 9.83
C ALA A 125 -12.93 3.62 11.31
N LEU A 126 -11.85 3.87 12.03
CA LEU A 126 -11.87 4.23 13.46
C LEU A 126 -12.56 5.57 13.72
N HIS A 127 -12.42 6.54 12.80
CA HIS A 127 -13.01 7.87 12.96
C HIS A 127 -14.35 8.04 12.22
N GLY A 128 -15.03 6.95 11.86
CA GLY A 128 -16.36 6.96 11.25
C GLY A 128 -16.45 7.59 9.86
N SER A 129 -15.31 7.83 9.19
CA SER A 129 -15.24 8.44 7.86
C SER A 129 -15.01 7.41 6.74
N ALA A 130 -15.09 6.12 7.05
CA ALA A 130 -14.97 5.03 6.09
C ALA A 130 -16.34 4.47 5.67
N LEU A 131 -16.35 3.72 4.57
CA LEU A 131 -17.55 3.03 4.10
C LEU A 131 -17.91 1.88 5.05
N ARG A 132 -19.19 1.68 5.31
CA ARG A 132 -19.70 0.70 6.30
C ARG A 132 -19.26 -0.74 6.03
N TYR A 133 -19.00 -1.11 4.78
CA TYR A 133 -18.59 -2.47 4.42
C TYR A 133 -17.17 -2.85 4.90
N LEU A 134 -16.35 -1.89 5.33
CA LEU A 134 -15.04 -2.19 5.92
C LEU A 134 -15.16 -2.83 7.31
N GLY A 135 -16.37 -2.87 7.88
CA GLY A 135 -16.68 -3.52 9.15
C GLY A 135 -16.23 -2.71 10.36
N PRO A 136 -16.73 -3.06 11.55
CA PRO A 136 -16.27 -2.47 12.79
C PRO A 136 -14.88 -3.00 13.13
N LEU A 137 -13.93 -2.09 13.35
CA LEU A 137 -12.64 -2.39 13.98
C LEU A 137 -12.82 -2.23 15.49
N VAL A 138 -12.45 -3.26 16.25
CA VAL A 138 -12.66 -3.30 17.70
C VAL A 138 -11.36 -2.92 18.42
N PRO A 139 -11.32 -1.81 19.17
CA PRO A 139 -10.22 -1.50 20.06
C PRO A 139 -10.03 -2.60 21.10
N VAL A 140 -8.79 -2.91 21.45
CA VAL A 140 -8.51 -3.89 22.50
C VAL A 140 -9.07 -3.47 23.84
N ALA A 141 -9.19 -2.17 24.08
CA ALA A 141 -9.78 -1.59 25.29
C ALA A 141 -11.27 -1.94 25.45
N ASP A 142 -12.00 -2.14 24.35
CA ASP A 142 -13.45 -2.37 24.34
C ASP A 142 -13.83 -3.86 24.44
N LEU A 143 -12.83 -4.76 24.55
CA LEU A 143 -13.09 -6.19 24.67
C LEU A 143 -13.66 -6.55 26.05
N PRO A 144 -14.83 -7.22 26.13
CA PRO A 144 -15.43 -7.60 27.39
C PRO A 144 -14.53 -8.61 28.16
N GLY A 145 -14.47 -8.48 29.47
CA GLY A 145 -13.75 -9.40 30.36
C GLY A 145 -12.25 -9.17 30.53
N ARG A 146 -11.65 -8.15 29.90
CA ARG A 146 -10.26 -7.76 30.17
C ARG A 146 -10.19 -6.83 31.39
N ARG A 147 -9.37 -7.21 32.39
CA ARG A 147 -8.93 -6.29 33.44
C ARG A 147 -8.22 -5.10 32.78
N ALA A 148 -8.49 -3.89 33.27
CA ALA A 148 -7.79 -2.68 32.86
C ALA A 148 -6.30 -2.81 33.23
N LEU A 149 -5.51 -3.38 32.32
CA LEU A 149 -4.05 -3.41 32.43
C LEU A 149 -3.52 -2.02 32.05
N ARG A 150 -2.32 -1.67 32.55
CA ARG A 150 -1.63 -0.41 32.20
C ARG A 150 -1.48 -0.22 30.67
N SER A 151 -1.56 -1.30 29.89
CA SER A 151 -1.60 -1.29 28.41
C SER A 151 -2.99 -0.96 27.82
N ALA A 152 -4.03 -0.76 28.61
CA ALA A 152 -5.36 -0.41 28.12
C ALA A 152 -5.45 0.99 27.49
N GLY A 153 -4.44 1.85 27.73
CA GLY A 153 -4.29 3.16 27.09
C GLY A 153 -3.68 3.11 25.69
N THR A 154 -3.36 1.93 25.16
CA THR A 154 -2.82 1.80 23.81
C THR A 154 -3.94 1.76 22.78
N SER A 155 -3.79 2.52 21.69
CA SER A 155 -4.71 2.55 20.54
C SER A 155 -4.71 1.25 19.72
N ARG A 156 -4.38 0.11 20.33
CA ARG A 156 -4.30 -1.18 19.67
C ARG A 156 -5.67 -1.73 19.31
N LEU A 157 -5.73 -2.40 18.17
CA LEU A 157 -6.92 -3.05 17.63
C LEU A 157 -6.85 -4.56 17.84
N SER A 158 -8.00 -5.16 18.09
CA SER A 158 -8.15 -6.61 18.13
C SER A 158 -7.98 -7.18 16.72
N VAL A 159 -7.11 -8.18 16.59
CA VAL A 159 -6.92 -8.91 15.33
C VAL A 159 -7.80 -10.17 15.40
N PRO A 160 -8.80 -10.28 14.52
CA PRO A 160 -9.64 -11.49 14.49
C PRO A 160 -8.82 -12.73 14.12
N SER A 161 -9.12 -13.85 14.76
CA SER A 161 -8.57 -15.14 14.35
C SER A 161 -9.16 -15.57 13.01
N VAL A 162 -8.31 -16.07 12.11
CA VAL A 162 -8.73 -16.52 10.80
C VAL A 162 -8.44 -18.01 10.62
N ARG A 163 -9.38 -18.70 10.00
CA ARG A 163 -9.29 -20.14 9.78
C ARG A 163 -8.26 -20.52 8.70
N PHE A 164 -8.09 -19.63 7.70
CA PHE A 164 -7.15 -19.80 6.59
C PHE A 164 -6.17 -18.64 6.57
N SER A 165 -4.92 -18.91 6.93
CA SER A 165 -3.87 -17.90 7.04
C SER A 165 -3.59 -17.16 5.72
N THR A 166 -3.69 -17.86 4.59
CA THR A 166 -3.33 -17.31 3.26
C THR A 166 -4.31 -16.28 2.70
N VAL A 167 -5.60 -16.41 3.02
CA VAL A 167 -6.65 -15.49 2.50
C VAL A 167 -7.26 -14.67 3.60
N GLY A 168 -7.50 -15.27 4.75
CA GLY A 168 -8.06 -14.55 5.89
C GLY A 168 -7.15 -13.41 6.35
N SER A 169 -5.82 -13.59 6.32
CA SER A 169 -4.86 -12.53 6.65
C SER A 169 -4.86 -11.34 5.67
N ARG A 170 -5.40 -11.51 4.46
CA ARG A 170 -5.53 -10.45 3.45
C ARG A 170 -6.80 -9.64 3.61
N ALA A 171 -7.78 -10.16 4.33
CA ALA A 171 -9.04 -9.46 4.57
C ALA A 171 -8.79 -8.19 5.40
N PHE A 172 -9.43 -7.08 5.03
CA PHE A 172 -9.24 -5.80 5.69
C PHE A 172 -9.45 -5.85 7.22
N PRO A 173 -10.45 -6.60 7.78
CA PRO A 173 -10.63 -6.73 9.22
C PRO A 173 -9.44 -7.36 9.96
N VAL A 174 -8.53 -8.04 9.25
CA VAL A 174 -7.32 -8.66 9.80
C VAL A 174 -6.08 -7.81 9.47
N ALA A 175 -5.90 -7.47 8.20
CA ALA A 175 -4.75 -6.71 7.74
C ALA A 175 -4.71 -5.28 8.31
N GLY A 176 -5.87 -4.63 8.44
CA GLY A 176 -5.99 -3.30 9.02
C GLY A 176 -5.46 -3.24 10.46
N PRO A 177 -6.00 -4.04 11.40
CA PRO A 177 -5.47 -4.11 12.75
C PRO A 177 -4.01 -4.54 12.86
N GLN A 178 -3.54 -5.48 12.03
CA GLN A 178 -2.14 -5.91 12.04
C GLN A 178 -1.20 -4.76 11.68
N ILE A 179 -1.47 -4.06 10.58
CA ILE A 179 -0.67 -2.92 10.14
C ILE A 179 -0.78 -1.78 11.16
N TRP A 180 -1.98 -1.48 11.66
CA TRP A 180 -2.22 -0.45 12.67
C TRP A 180 -1.39 -0.69 13.94
N ASN A 181 -1.39 -1.92 14.44
CA ASN A 181 -0.68 -2.30 15.66
C ASN A 181 0.84 -2.28 15.52
N ALA A 182 1.35 -2.31 14.28
CA ALA A 182 2.79 -2.20 13.98
C ALA A 182 3.25 -0.72 13.89
N LEU A 183 2.32 0.24 13.77
CA LEU A 183 2.67 1.66 13.69
C LEU A 183 3.13 2.23 15.04
N PRO A 184 4.05 3.21 15.03
CA PRO A 184 4.42 3.96 16.23
C PRO A 184 3.21 4.68 16.86
N GLN A 185 3.21 4.77 18.19
CA GLN A 185 2.14 5.43 18.93
C GLN A 185 1.97 6.91 18.54
N GLU A 186 3.06 7.60 18.26
CA GLU A 186 3.03 8.98 17.76
C GLU A 186 2.25 9.13 16.44
N THR A 187 2.24 8.10 15.59
CA THR A 187 1.47 8.09 14.34
C THR A 187 0.00 7.80 14.63
N THR A 188 -0.29 6.77 15.43
CA THR A 188 -1.68 6.33 15.70
C THR A 188 -2.45 7.32 16.58
N SER A 189 -1.78 8.16 17.37
CA SER A 189 -2.37 9.21 18.21
C SER A 189 -2.68 10.52 17.47
N ALA A 190 -2.50 10.57 16.15
CA ALA A 190 -2.74 11.78 15.37
C ALA A 190 -4.22 12.21 15.42
N GLN A 191 -4.47 13.48 15.77
CA GLN A 191 -5.83 14.02 15.95
C GLN A 191 -6.55 14.31 14.63
N SER A 192 -5.83 14.41 13.51
CA SER A 192 -6.41 14.67 12.20
C SER A 192 -5.87 13.73 11.13
N LEU A 193 -6.70 13.47 10.11
CA LEU A 193 -6.28 12.64 8.98
C LEU A 193 -5.07 13.22 8.23
N SER A 194 -4.97 14.54 8.16
CA SER A 194 -3.83 15.22 7.53
C SER A 194 -2.53 14.93 8.28
N LEU A 195 -2.54 15.13 9.60
CA LEU A 195 -1.38 14.87 10.46
C LEU A 195 -1.03 13.38 10.47
N PHE A 196 -2.04 12.50 10.51
CA PHE A 196 -1.83 11.05 10.41
C PHE A 196 -1.10 10.67 9.12
N ARG A 197 -1.59 11.17 7.98
CA ARG A 197 -0.96 10.91 6.67
C ARG A 197 0.48 11.39 6.59
N GLN A 198 0.77 12.55 7.15
CA GLN A 198 2.11 13.12 7.16
C GLN A 198 3.06 12.24 7.99
N ARG A 199 2.70 11.92 9.23
CA ARG A 199 3.51 11.07 10.12
C ARG A 199 3.70 9.67 9.54
N LEU A 200 2.61 9.08 9.04
CA LEU A 200 2.64 7.77 8.40
C LEU A 200 3.57 7.76 7.17
N LYS A 201 3.48 8.77 6.31
CA LYS A 201 4.37 8.88 5.15
C LYS A 201 5.83 8.97 5.56
N SER A 202 6.18 9.78 6.55
CA SER A 202 7.55 9.90 7.06
C SER A 202 8.05 8.58 7.65
N HIS A 203 7.22 7.90 8.45
CA HIS A 203 7.56 6.60 9.02
C HIS A 203 7.84 5.55 7.93
N LEU A 204 6.93 5.40 6.97
CA LEU A 204 7.06 4.42 5.89
C LEU A 204 8.18 4.79 4.90
N PHE A 205 8.51 6.07 4.78
CA PHE A 205 9.62 6.51 3.95
C PHE A 205 10.96 6.08 4.54
N ARG A 206 11.17 6.23 5.85
CA ARG A 206 12.34 5.69 6.55
C ARG A 206 12.44 4.18 6.43
N GLN A 207 11.32 3.45 6.52
CA GLN A 207 11.30 2.00 6.25
C GLN A 207 11.65 1.64 4.81
N SER A 208 11.22 2.45 3.83
CA SER A 208 11.55 2.22 2.42
C SER A 208 13.03 2.40 2.13
N TYR A 209 13.70 3.28 2.87
CA TYR A 209 15.06 3.73 2.63
C TYR A 209 15.85 3.83 3.95
N PRO A 210 16.16 2.69 4.58
CA PRO A 210 16.79 2.66 5.91
C PRO A 210 18.22 3.20 5.91
N ASP A 211 18.89 3.18 4.77
CA ASP A 211 20.29 3.61 4.62
C ASP A 211 20.43 5.14 4.45
N LEU A 212 19.30 5.86 4.46
CA LEU A 212 19.32 7.32 4.33
C LEU A 212 18.98 7.96 5.68
N ASP A 213 19.87 8.79 6.18
CA ASP A 213 19.62 9.69 7.31
C ASP A 213 18.61 10.77 6.88
N ILE A 214 17.32 10.49 7.07
CA ILE A 214 16.19 11.38 6.70
C ILE A 214 15.41 11.79 7.94
#